data_76217edcaa54d407cf6c0a1648dfb020
#
_entry.id   76217edcaa54d407cf6c0a1648dfb020
#
_cell.length_a   1.000
_cell.length_b   1.000
_cell.length_c   1.000
_cell.angle_alpha   90.00
_cell.angle_beta   90.00
_cell.angle_gamma   90.00
#
_symmetry.space_group_name_H-M   'P 1'
#
loop_
_entity.id
_entity.type
_entity.pdbx_description
1 polymer ?
#
loop_
_entity_poly.entity_id
_entity_poly.type
_entity_poly.pdbx_seq_one_letter_code
_entity_poly.pdbx_strand_id
1 'polypeptide(L)'
;MPIRERFTQRFREQVSASKLIRRSNWATKESVVAALVCVLLLLGVGVAETVVTASASVPFDFWAQGQKFPAGDYVFDSGFPGSISVRDKSSKLSTAIAAVPYGDPVNKESAKLLFVRRDGKYYLTELWGVLGKRAVTAEFEHRGEKNKEQREVRLVYP
;
A
#
# COMPACT_ATOMS: atom_id res chain seq x y z
N MET A 1 9.50 -81.75 -12.56
CA MET A 1 9.21 -80.59 -11.66
C MET A 1 7.72 -80.43 -11.57
N PRO A 2 7.13 -80.50 -10.38
CA PRO A 2 5.67 -80.52 -10.25
C PRO A 2 5.08 -79.11 -10.43
N ILE A 3 4.03 -79.08 -11.21
CA ILE A 3 3.24 -77.91 -11.60
C ILE A 3 2.68 -77.10 -10.37
N ARG A 4 2.67 -77.69 -9.20
CA ARG A 4 2.13 -77.08 -7.95
C ARG A 4 2.95 -75.94 -7.40
N GLU A 5 4.27 -75.90 -7.60
CA GLU A 5 5.12 -74.83 -7.03
C GLU A 5 5.02 -73.50 -7.79
N ARG A 6 4.73 -73.52 -9.09
CA ARG A 6 4.60 -72.31 -9.89
C ARG A 6 3.30 -71.55 -9.60
N PHE A 7 2.30 -72.21 -9.12
CA PHE A 7 1.00 -71.55 -8.80
C PHE A 7 1.08 -70.75 -7.49
N THR A 8 1.79 -71.26 -6.51
CA THR A 8 1.95 -70.62 -5.22
C THR A 8 2.87 -69.39 -5.26
N GLN A 9 3.87 -69.34 -6.16
CA GLN A 9 4.71 -68.17 -6.31
C GLN A 9 3.98 -67.02 -6.97
N ARG A 10 3.18 -67.23 -8.02
CA ARG A 10 2.40 -66.15 -8.66
C ARG A 10 1.36 -65.56 -7.73
N PHE A 11 0.78 -66.33 -6.85
CA PHE A 11 -0.21 -65.84 -5.90
C PHE A 11 0.41 -64.94 -4.79
N ARG A 12 1.66 -65.22 -4.38
CA ARG A 12 2.41 -64.40 -3.42
C ARG A 12 2.83 -63.06 -3.99
N GLU A 13 3.23 -63.01 -5.24
CA GLU A 13 3.63 -61.78 -5.91
C GLU A 13 2.44 -60.82 -6.13
N GLN A 14 1.26 -61.35 -6.50
CA GLN A 14 0.06 -60.49 -6.66
C GLN A 14 -0.44 -59.90 -5.37
N VAL A 15 -0.36 -60.60 -4.25
CA VAL A 15 -0.78 -60.10 -2.93
C VAL A 15 0.19 -59.06 -2.40
N SER A 16 1.48 -59.19 -2.73
CA SER A 16 2.49 -58.18 -2.33
C SER A 16 2.35 -56.87 -3.09
N ALA A 17 2.07 -56.93 -4.41
CA ALA A 17 1.90 -55.75 -5.24
C ALA A 17 0.65 -54.92 -4.84
N SER A 18 -0.45 -55.58 -4.48
CA SER A 18 -1.67 -54.89 -4.07
C SER A 18 -1.54 -54.19 -2.72
N LYS A 19 -0.68 -54.64 -1.82
CA LYS A 19 -0.40 -53.97 -0.53
C LYS A 19 0.48 -52.73 -0.70
N LEU A 20 1.40 -52.72 -1.67
CA LEU A 20 2.27 -51.57 -1.97
C LEU A 20 1.46 -50.40 -2.59
N ILE A 21 0.53 -50.70 -3.49
CA ILE A 21 -0.29 -49.67 -4.14
C ILE A 21 -1.26 -48.99 -3.15
N ARG A 22 -1.73 -49.70 -2.13
CA ARG A 22 -2.64 -49.15 -1.13
C ARG A 22 -1.96 -48.18 -0.13
N ARG A 23 -0.62 -48.30 0.06
CA ARG A 23 0.13 -47.41 0.95
C ARG A 23 0.51 -46.06 0.30
N SER A 24 0.68 -46.03 -1.03
CA SER A 24 1.10 -44.80 -1.73
C SER A 24 -0.02 -43.75 -1.84
N ASN A 25 -1.30 -44.19 -1.90
CA ASN A 25 -2.42 -43.26 -2.07
C ASN A 25 -2.84 -42.54 -0.76
N TRP A 26 -2.37 -42.97 0.39
CA TRP A 26 -2.68 -42.33 1.66
C TRP A 26 -1.72 -41.18 1.97
N ALA A 27 -0.46 -41.39 1.69
CA ALA A 27 0.57 -40.36 1.89
C ALA A 27 0.38 -39.13 0.98
N THR A 28 -0.16 -39.30 -0.22
CA THR A 28 -0.38 -38.21 -1.16
C THR A 28 -1.55 -37.31 -0.79
N LYS A 29 -2.62 -37.83 -0.17
CA LYS A 29 -3.78 -37.03 0.23
C LYS A 29 -3.46 -36.12 1.42
N GLU A 30 -2.73 -36.62 2.40
CA GLU A 30 -2.33 -35.80 3.57
C GLU A 30 -1.30 -34.73 3.20
N SER A 31 -0.36 -35.04 2.28
CA SER A 31 0.59 -34.05 1.76
C SER A 31 -0.09 -32.94 0.96
N VAL A 32 -1.11 -33.22 0.16
CA VAL A 32 -1.83 -32.23 -0.62
C VAL A 32 -2.63 -31.31 0.29
N VAL A 33 -3.30 -31.87 1.30
CA VAL A 33 -4.07 -31.06 2.28
C VAL A 33 -3.13 -30.18 3.09
N ALA A 34 -2.00 -30.69 3.56
CA ALA A 34 -1.01 -29.91 4.29
C ALA A 34 -0.41 -28.77 3.42
N ALA A 35 -0.12 -29.04 2.15
CA ALA A 35 0.35 -28.03 1.21
C ALA A 35 -0.70 -26.95 0.95
N LEU A 36 -1.98 -27.33 0.81
CA LEU A 36 -3.08 -26.38 0.59
C LEU A 36 -3.32 -25.48 1.79
N VAL A 37 -3.24 -26.04 3.01
CA VAL A 37 -3.35 -25.27 4.26
C VAL A 37 -2.18 -24.29 4.41
N CYS A 38 -0.95 -24.68 4.09
CA CYS A 38 0.21 -23.79 4.10
C CYS A 38 0.06 -22.63 3.09
N VAL A 39 -0.44 -22.89 1.90
CA VAL A 39 -0.69 -21.82 0.89
C VAL A 39 -1.77 -20.86 1.36
N LEU A 40 -2.85 -21.34 1.99
CA LEU A 40 -3.90 -20.50 2.54
C LEU A 40 -3.42 -19.63 3.72
N LEU A 41 -2.52 -20.14 4.54
CA LEU A 41 -1.93 -19.37 5.64
C LEU A 41 -0.95 -18.29 5.17
N LEU A 42 -0.29 -18.48 4.02
CA LEU A 42 0.62 -17.49 3.42
C LEU A 42 -0.14 -16.35 2.72
N LEU A 43 -1.38 -16.57 2.29
CA LEU A 43 -2.22 -15.53 1.67
C LEU A 43 -2.90 -14.60 2.68
N GLY A 44 -2.82 -14.90 3.98
CA GLY A 44 -3.54 -14.18 5.05
C GLY A 44 -2.77 -13.05 5.73
N VAL A 45 -1.51 -12.77 5.38
CA VAL A 45 -0.78 -11.63 5.96
C VAL A 45 -1.06 -10.37 5.13
N GLY A 46 -2.30 -9.89 5.20
CA GLY A 46 -2.62 -8.53 4.79
C GLY A 46 -1.93 -7.57 5.76
N VAL A 47 -0.85 -6.90 5.34
CA VAL A 47 -0.34 -5.72 6.05
C VAL A 47 -1.46 -4.69 6.06
N ALA A 48 -2.08 -4.47 7.22
CA ALA A 48 -3.00 -3.37 7.41
C ALA A 48 -2.19 -2.08 7.26
N GLU A 49 -2.30 -1.45 6.09
CA GLU A 49 -1.69 -0.15 5.84
C GLU A 49 -2.43 0.87 6.71
N THR A 50 -1.72 1.49 7.64
CA THR A 50 -2.31 2.50 8.53
C THR A 50 -2.55 3.77 7.71
N VAL A 51 -3.77 3.95 7.24
CA VAL A 51 -4.20 5.16 6.55
C VAL A 51 -4.31 6.28 7.58
N VAL A 52 -3.40 7.23 7.54
CA VAL A 52 -3.45 8.44 8.38
C VAL A 52 -4.00 9.58 7.56
N THR A 53 -5.22 9.98 7.88
CA THR A 53 -5.90 11.10 7.24
C THR A 53 -5.79 12.37 8.10
N ALA A 54 -5.55 13.49 7.42
CA ALA A 54 -5.61 14.84 8.03
C ALA A 54 -6.54 15.74 7.22
N SER A 55 -7.15 16.72 7.84
CA SER A 55 -7.98 17.70 7.15
C SER A 55 -7.38 19.10 7.23
N ALA A 56 -7.65 19.91 6.20
CA ALA A 56 -7.30 21.32 6.20
C ALA A 56 -8.34 22.14 5.44
N SER A 57 -8.58 23.35 5.93
CA SER A 57 -9.34 24.40 5.20
C SER A 57 -8.33 25.29 4.49
N VAL A 58 -8.33 25.26 3.16
CA VAL A 58 -7.42 26.06 2.32
C VAL A 58 -8.21 27.28 1.82
N PRO A 59 -7.87 28.51 2.27
CA PRO A 59 -8.68 29.70 1.99
C PRO A 59 -8.41 30.35 0.62
N PHE A 60 -7.68 29.69 -0.26
CA PHE A 60 -7.31 30.20 -1.60
C PHE A 60 -7.23 29.05 -2.60
N ASP A 61 -7.40 29.37 -3.88
CA ASP A 61 -7.14 28.43 -4.96
C ASP A 61 -5.68 28.05 -5.00
N PHE A 62 -5.39 26.75 -5.21
CA PHE A 62 -4.01 26.25 -5.32
C PHE A 62 -3.84 25.28 -6.46
N TRP A 63 -2.59 25.03 -6.80
CA TRP A 63 -2.17 24.11 -7.85
C TRP A 63 -1.29 23.02 -7.26
N ALA A 64 -1.44 21.81 -7.80
CA ALA A 64 -0.53 20.70 -7.54
C ALA A 64 -0.43 19.86 -8.79
N GLN A 65 0.78 19.63 -9.28
CA GLN A 65 1.08 18.86 -10.51
C GLN A 65 0.25 19.29 -11.73
N GLY A 66 0.10 20.59 -11.93
CA GLY A 66 -0.64 21.13 -13.06
C GLY A 66 -2.16 21.14 -12.89
N GLN A 67 -2.71 20.52 -11.84
CA GLN A 67 -4.13 20.53 -11.52
C GLN A 67 -4.49 21.68 -10.59
N LYS A 68 -5.60 22.38 -10.89
CA LYS A 68 -6.17 23.44 -10.05
C LYS A 68 -7.15 22.86 -9.03
N PHE A 69 -7.00 23.27 -7.78
CA PHE A 69 -7.90 22.99 -6.67
C PHE A 69 -8.48 24.33 -6.18
N PRO A 70 -9.81 24.48 -6.08
CA PRO A 70 -10.42 25.70 -5.56
C PRO A 70 -10.18 25.87 -4.06
N ALA A 71 -10.42 27.04 -3.53
CA ALA A 71 -10.49 27.25 -2.09
C ALA A 71 -11.56 26.34 -1.46
N GLY A 72 -11.25 25.67 -0.34
CA GLY A 72 -12.20 24.71 0.25
C GLY A 72 -11.62 23.86 1.35
N ASP A 73 -12.42 22.88 1.79
CA ASP A 73 -12.07 21.90 2.81
C ASP A 73 -11.61 20.60 2.17
N TYR A 74 -10.42 20.18 2.52
CA TYR A 74 -9.76 19.01 1.96
C TYR A 74 -9.40 17.98 3.02
N VAL A 75 -9.35 16.71 2.59
CA VAL A 75 -8.75 15.61 3.34
C VAL A 75 -7.50 15.16 2.59
N PHE A 76 -6.40 15.11 3.31
CA PHE A 76 -5.11 14.65 2.83
C PHE A 76 -4.81 13.29 3.43
N ASP A 77 -4.48 12.34 2.56
CA ASP A 77 -4.11 10.98 2.95
C ASP A 77 -2.71 10.70 2.40
N SER A 78 -1.82 10.27 3.29
CA SER A 78 -0.42 9.98 2.96
C SER A 78 -0.07 8.50 3.17
N GLY A 79 -1.05 7.61 3.21
CA GLY A 79 -0.86 6.18 3.41
C GLY A 79 -0.08 5.48 2.29
N PHE A 80 -0.18 5.96 1.06
CA PHE A 80 0.54 5.33 -0.06
C PHE A 80 1.95 5.89 -0.20
N PRO A 81 2.98 5.01 -0.29
CA PRO A 81 4.33 5.42 -0.61
C PRO A 81 4.38 6.16 -1.95
N GLY A 82 5.04 7.32 -1.98
CA GLY A 82 5.23 8.10 -3.20
C GLY A 82 4.05 8.96 -3.64
N SER A 83 2.96 9.04 -2.89
CA SER A 83 1.83 9.89 -3.21
C SER A 83 1.15 10.51 -1.99
N ILE A 84 0.41 11.59 -2.23
CA ILE A 84 -0.55 12.20 -1.32
C ILE A 84 -1.90 12.17 -2.02
N SER A 85 -2.90 11.57 -1.41
CA SER A 85 -4.28 11.68 -1.90
C SER A 85 -4.90 12.96 -1.37
N VAL A 86 -5.45 13.76 -2.25
CA VAL A 86 -6.17 15.01 -1.92
C VAL A 86 -7.64 14.81 -2.29
N ARG A 87 -8.51 14.87 -1.30
CA ARG A 87 -9.95 14.72 -1.48
C ARG A 87 -10.67 15.97 -1.03
N ASP A 88 -11.43 16.55 -1.92
CA ASP A 88 -12.37 17.64 -1.60
C ASP A 88 -13.56 17.09 -0.80
N LYS A 89 -13.86 17.68 0.35
CA LYS A 89 -14.98 17.26 1.19
C LYS A 89 -16.35 17.52 0.55
N SER A 90 -16.47 18.53 -0.30
CA SER A 90 -17.72 18.92 -0.95
C SER A 90 -18.08 18.04 -2.13
N SER A 91 -17.15 17.84 -3.06
CA SER A 91 -17.36 17.10 -4.29
C SER A 91 -17.08 15.59 -4.16
N LYS A 92 -16.41 15.17 -3.07
CA LYS A 92 -15.89 13.80 -2.86
C LYS A 92 -14.90 13.31 -3.93
N LEU A 93 -14.48 14.20 -4.83
CA LEU A 93 -13.43 13.89 -5.80
C LEU A 93 -12.09 13.71 -5.08
N SER A 94 -11.37 12.68 -5.46
CA SER A 94 -10.04 12.37 -4.92
C SER A 94 -9.03 12.36 -6.05
N THR A 95 -7.91 13.01 -5.83
CA THR A 95 -6.78 13.06 -6.77
C THR A 95 -5.52 12.62 -6.05
N ALA A 96 -4.74 11.73 -6.67
CA ALA A 96 -3.42 11.36 -6.18
C ALA A 96 -2.37 12.32 -6.74
N ILE A 97 -1.55 12.87 -5.87
CA ILE A 97 -0.44 13.77 -6.20
C ILE A 97 0.86 13.04 -5.87
N ALA A 98 1.78 12.92 -6.82
CA ALA A 98 3.06 12.29 -6.58
C ALA A 98 3.90 13.13 -5.60
N ALA A 99 4.45 12.48 -4.59
CA ALA A 99 5.20 13.15 -3.53
C ALA A 99 6.33 12.24 -3.02
N VAL A 100 7.48 12.83 -2.78
CA VAL A 100 8.68 12.12 -2.29
C VAL A 100 8.83 12.36 -0.80
N PRO A 101 8.99 11.31 0.02
CA PRO A 101 9.34 11.48 1.42
C PRO A 101 10.78 12.03 1.53
N TYR A 102 10.99 13.01 2.41
CA TYR A 102 12.31 13.63 2.55
C TYR A 102 12.73 13.98 3.99
N GLY A 103 11.86 13.81 4.97
CA GLY A 103 12.18 14.15 6.35
C GLY A 103 11.31 13.47 7.37
N ASP A 104 11.71 13.62 8.62
CA ASP A 104 11.11 12.96 9.78
C ASP A 104 9.66 13.39 10.03
N PRO A 105 8.87 12.53 10.69
CA PRO A 105 7.54 12.87 11.18
C PRO A 105 7.55 14.11 12.07
N VAL A 106 6.44 14.84 12.04
CA VAL A 106 6.19 15.94 12.97
C VAL A 106 5.02 15.58 13.91
N ASN A 107 4.94 16.26 15.05
CA ASN A 107 3.77 16.11 15.91
C ASN A 107 2.51 16.71 15.26
N LYS A 108 1.32 16.32 15.74
CA LYS A 108 0.03 16.80 15.19
C LYS A 108 -0.10 18.32 15.22
N GLU A 109 0.50 18.98 16.18
CA GLU A 109 0.44 20.44 16.37
C GLU A 109 1.28 21.21 15.34
N SER A 110 2.37 20.60 14.89
CA SER A 110 3.28 21.16 13.89
C SER A 110 2.95 20.73 12.46
N ALA A 111 1.92 19.91 12.30
CA ALA A 111 1.53 19.40 11.00
C ALA A 111 0.91 20.48 10.12
N LYS A 112 1.38 20.61 8.88
CA LYS A 112 1.01 21.68 7.97
C LYS A 112 1.22 21.34 6.51
N LEU A 113 0.53 22.10 5.66
CA LEU A 113 0.77 22.21 4.22
C LEU A 113 1.60 23.47 3.97
N LEU A 114 2.54 23.37 3.06
CA LEU A 114 3.33 24.50 2.60
C LEU A 114 2.98 24.82 1.15
N PHE A 115 2.68 26.09 0.91
CA PHE A 115 2.37 26.60 -0.41
C PHE A 115 3.39 27.70 -0.76
N VAL A 116 3.81 27.71 -2.00
CA VAL A 116 4.66 28.77 -2.55
C VAL A 116 3.88 29.54 -3.60
N ARG A 117 3.91 30.88 -3.53
CA ARG A 117 3.29 31.74 -4.52
C ARG A 117 4.26 32.04 -5.66
N ARG A 118 3.82 31.76 -6.92
CA ARG A 118 4.53 32.07 -8.16
C ARG A 118 3.51 32.60 -9.18
N ASP A 119 3.84 33.69 -9.84
CA ASP A 119 3.00 34.29 -10.88
C ASP A 119 1.54 34.49 -10.44
N GLY A 120 1.34 34.89 -9.17
CA GLY A 120 0.02 35.10 -8.59
C GLY A 120 -0.74 33.82 -8.19
N LYS A 121 -0.17 32.65 -8.40
CA LYS A 121 -0.79 31.35 -8.08
C LYS A 121 -0.09 30.68 -6.89
N TYR A 122 -0.85 29.96 -6.06
CA TYR A 122 -0.30 29.15 -4.99
C TYR A 122 -0.09 27.71 -5.44
N TYR A 123 1.07 27.16 -5.16
CA TYR A 123 1.46 25.79 -5.48
C TYR A 123 1.71 25.01 -4.19
N LEU A 124 1.03 23.88 -4.01
CA LEU A 124 1.31 22.97 -2.90
C LEU A 124 2.70 22.34 -3.13
N THR A 125 3.65 22.64 -2.24
CA THR A 125 5.03 22.17 -2.36
C THR A 125 5.35 21.07 -1.37
N GLU A 126 4.81 21.12 -0.16
CA GLU A 126 5.16 20.18 0.90
C GLU A 126 3.94 19.87 1.79
N LEU A 127 3.95 18.64 2.31
CA LEU A 127 3.09 18.20 3.41
C LEU A 127 3.98 17.75 4.56
N TRP A 128 3.83 18.36 5.71
CA TRP A 128 4.47 17.94 6.95
C TRP A 128 3.44 17.23 7.82
N GLY A 129 3.60 15.92 8.00
CA GLY A 129 2.61 15.11 8.68
C GLY A 129 3.23 14.16 9.70
N VAL A 130 2.36 13.47 10.43
CA VAL A 130 2.76 12.49 11.46
C VAL A 130 3.43 11.24 10.90
N LEU A 131 3.33 10.99 9.60
CA LEU A 131 4.04 9.91 8.88
C LEU A 131 5.32 10.38 8.19
N GLY A 132 5.72 11.65 8.36
CA GLY A 132 6.90 12.24 7.75
C GLY A 132 6.58 13.45 6.89
N LYS A 133 7.65 14.09 6.41
CA LYS A 133 7.56 15.21 5.48
C LYS A 133 7.61 14.69 4.05
N ARG A 134 6.76 15.24 3.20
CA ARG A 134 6.66 14.87 1.79
C ARG A 134 6.73 16.12 0.92
N ALA A 135 7.52 16.06 -0.14
CA ALA A 135 7.60 17.10 -1.15
C ALA A 135 6.84 16.70 -2.41
N VAL A 136 6.00 17.58 -2.93
CA VAL A 136 5.30 17.39 -4.20
C VAL A 136 6.31 17.41 -5.35
N THR A 137 6.37 16.34 -6.14
CA THR A 137 7.49 16.07 -7.06
C THR A 137 7.66 17.17 -8.11
N ALA A 138 6.58 17.62 -8.74
CA ALA A 138 6.63 18.64 -9.78
C ALA A 138 7.05 20.03 -9.26
N GLU A 139 6.92 20.27 -7.96
CA GLU A 139 7.19 21.55 -7.32
C GLU A 139 8.51 21.57 -6.55
N PHE A 140 9.13 20.39 -6.37
CA PHE A 140 10.35 20.22 -5.58
C PHE A 140 11.58 20.90 -6.21
N GLU A 141 11.69 20.89 -7.54
CA GLU A 141 12.80 21.48 -8.28
C GLU A 141 12.95 23.00 -8.04
N HIS A 142 11.88 23.65 -7.59
CA HIS A 142 11.85 25.09 -7.34
C HIS A 142 12.04 25.49 -5.87
N ARG A 143 12.43 24.55 -5.01
CA ARG A 143 12.60 24.77 -3.56
C ARG A 143 13.70 25.79 -3.20
N GLY A 144 14.66 26.02 -4.07
CA GLY A 144 15.84 26.88 -3.79
C GLY A 144 15.71 28.36 -4.11
N GLU A 145 14.60 28.83 -4.64
CA GLU A 145 14.42 30.24 -4.99
C GLU A 145 14.11 31.12 -3.76
N LYS A 146 15.10 31.88 -3.36
CA LYS A 146 15.13 32.68 -2.10
C LYS A 146 14.16 33.86 -1.98
N ASN A 147 13.16 34.06 -2.77
CA ASN A 147 12.31 35.23 -2.68
C ASN A 147 10.81 34.98 -2.97
N LYS A 148 10.29 33.78 -2.60
CA LYS A 148 8.89 33.44 -2.83
C LYS A 148 8.08 33.59 -1.57
N GLU A 149 6.90 34.23 -1.69
CA GLU A 149 5.92 34.29 -0.62
C GLU A 149 5.48 32.85 -0.29
N GLN A 150 5.76 32.42 0.93
CA GLN A 150 5.36 31.12 1.44
C GLN A 150 4.15 31.27 2.35
N ARG A 151 3.15 30.40 2.19
CA ARG A 151 2.00 30.29 3.09
C ARG A 151 1.91 28.91 3.71
N GLU A 152 1.51 28.91 4.97
CA GLU A 152 1.28 27.69 5.74
C GLU A 152 -0.20 27.54 6.02
N VAL A 153 -0.70 26.31 5.89
CA VAL A 153 -2.06 25.93 6.29
C VAL A 153 -1.95 24.74 7.24
N ARG A 154 -2.52 24.88 8.43
CA ARG A 154 -2.46 23.83 9.46
C ARG A 154 -3.24 22.58 9.05
N LEU A 155 -2.67 21.42 9.30
CA LEU A 155 -3.34 20.13 9.20
C LEU A 155 -3.99 19.77 10.55
N VAL A 156 -5.21 19.27 10.50
CA VAL A 156 -5.96 18.80 11.67
C VAL A 156 -6.15 17.29 11.54
N TYR A 157 -5.67 16.57 12.53
CA TYR A 157 -5.84 15.13 12.65
C TYR A 157 -7.00 14.82 13.59
N PRO A 158 -7.77 13.77 13.31
CA PRO A 158 -8.85 13.30 14.17
C PRO A 158 -8.34 12.80 15.52
#